data_73ee142c3169a57a4db7e02580e1b437
#
_entry.id   73ee142c3169a57a4db7e02580e1b437
#
_cell.length_a   1.000
_cell.length_b   1.000
_cell.length_c   1.000
_cell.angle_alpha   90.00
_cell.angle_beta   90.00
_cell.angle_gamma   90.00
#
_symmetry.space_group_name_H-M   'P 1'
#
loop_
_entity.id
_entity.type
_entity.pdbx_description
1 polymer ?
#
loop_
_entity_poly.entity_id
_entity_poly.type
_entity_poly.pdbx_seq_one_letter_code
_entity_poly.pdbx_strand_id
1 'polypeptide(L)'
;MKGVFRVKEQKKISLESLVSEIEKNGRIGRLGKVFKTEKNYYFYDTGTGKVAKLNSNVYIVLKSLLEGMPVEDIKNLQLSKSEFEDAISEIKSAMENEHILQAPPLKTLTGDAVTELDDILENKVENVTLEVTEKCNLRCKYCIYHPSHPEYRAFGHENMKWDVAKKAIDFLKEHSQNAENRHIGFYGGEPLLNFELIERAVEYAKKLFGEDMSFAITTNATLVNDKIAEYFAKNNFNIIISLDGPQEMHDANRLMVNGTGT
;
A
#
# COMPACT_ATOMS: atom_id res chain seq x y z
N MET A 1 24.14 1.36 -56.92
CA MET A 1 24.84 2.17 -55.93
C MET A 1 24.64 1.51 -54.58
N LYS A 2 25.68 0.90 -54.00
CA LYS A 2 25.62 0.29 -52.67
C LYS A 2 25.91 1.40 -51.63
N GLY A 3 24.90 1.79 -50.87
CA GLY A 3 25.06 2.71 -49.78
C GLY A 3 25.81 2.01 -48.63
N VAL A 4 27.02 2.47 -48.35
CA VAL A 4 27.81 2.06 -47.19
C VAL A 4 27.21 2.78 -45.98
N PHE A 5 26.47 2.08 -45.15
CA PHE A 5 26.09 2.58 -43.81
C PHE A 5 27.40 2.69 -42.99
N ARG A 6 27.88 3.92 -42.75
CA ARG A 6 28.89 4.17 -41.74
C ARG A 6 28.28 3.80 -40.40
N VAL A 7 28.74 2.72 -39.79
CA VAL A 7 28.57 2.47 -38.36
C VAL A 7 29.28 3.63 -37.65
N LYS A 8 28.50 4.48 -36.99
CA LYS A 8 29.06 5.48 -36.07
C LYS A 8 29.81 4.69 -34.99
N GLU A 9 31.13 4.94 -34.84
CA GLU A 9 31.88 4.46 -33.71
C GLU A 9 31.14 4.84 -32.44
N GLN A 10 30.59 3.85 -31.74
CA GLN A 10 30.01 4.06 -30.42
C GLN A 10 31.16 4.41 -29.48
N LYS A 11 31.16 5.67 -29.02
CA LYS A 11 32.12 6.15 -28.02
C LYS A 11 32.04 5.21 -26.81
N LYS A 12 33.14 4.52 -26.48
CA LYS A 12 33.22 3.68 -25.29
C LYS A 12 32.82 4.51 -24.06
N ILE A 13 31.78 4.10 -23.39
CA ILE A 13 31.26 4.78 -22.20
C ILE A 13 31.96 4.16 -20.99
N SER A 14 32.54 4.99 -20.13
CA SER A 14 33.11 4.52 -18.87
C SER A 14 32.06 4.45 -17.78
N LEU A 15 32.26 3.57 -16.79
CA LEU A 15 31.41 3.45 -15.62
C LEU A 15 31.29 4.79 -14.88
N GLU A 16 32.37 5.53 -14.74
CA GLU A 16 32.38 6.83 -14.07
C GLU A 16 31.49 7.85 -14.77
N SER A 17 31.52 7.84 -16.12
CA SER A 17 30.66 8.71 -16.92
C SER A 17 29.19 8.35 -16.74
N LEU A 18 28.86 7.06 -16.73
CA LEU A 18 27.50 6.57 -16.50
C LEU A 18 27.01 6.95 -15.09
N VAL A 19 27.80 6.70 -14.06
CA VAL A 19 27.49 7.04 -12.67
C VAL A 19 27.26 8.54 -12.52
N SER A 20 28.20 9.36 -13.02
CA SER A 20 28.09 10.83 -12.95
C SER A 20 26.83 11.36 -13.65
N GLU A 21 26.41 10.69 -14.73
CA GLU A 21 25.17 11.08 -15.41
C GLU A 21 23.91 10.72 -14.59
N ILE A 22 23.88 9.52 -14.00
CA ILE A 22 22.76 9.07 -13.18
C ILE A 22 22.65 9.94 -11.91
N GLU A 23 23.77 10.27 -11.27
CA GLU A 23 23.84 11.07 -10.04
C GLU A 23 23.33 12.51 -10.20
N LYS A 24 23.28 13.04 -11.43
CA LYS A 24 22.61 14.33 -11.70
C LYS A 24 21.16 14.33 -11.25
N ASN A 25 20.55 13.16 -11.22
CA ASN A 25 19.18 12.97 -10.77
C ASN A 25 19.07 12.64 -9.26
N GLY A 26 20.18 12.73 -8.52
CA GLY A 26 20.26 12.47 -7.08
C GLY A 26 20.72 11.04 -6.74
N ARG A 27 20.43 10.58 -5.53
CA ARG A 27 20.91 9.26 -5.05
C ARG A 27 20.42 8.12 -5.94
N ILE A 28 21.35 7.33 -6.48
CA ILE A 28 21.06 6.25 -7.45
C ILE A 28 20.07 5.23 -6.90
N GLY A 29 20.23 4.79 -5.66
CA GLY A 29 19.39 3.75 -5.03
C GLY A 29 17.89 4.07 -4.96
N ARG A 30 17.47 5.34 -5.14
CA ARG A 30 16.06 5.72 -5.22
C ARG A 30 15.45 5.52 -6.62
N LEU A 31 16.27 5.40 -7.65
CA LEU A 31 15.84 5.40 -9.05
C LEU A 31 15.24 4.08 -9.52
N GLY A 32 15.37 3.03 -8.73
CA GLY A 32 14.77 1.76 -9.06
C GLY A 32 15.17 0.63 -8.16
N LYS A 33 14.69 -0.55 -8.50
CA LYS A 33 15.02 -1.79 -7.79
C LYS A 33 15.19 -2.93 -8.77
N VAL A 34 16.25 -3.72 -8.58
CA VAL A 34 16.40 -4.98 -9.29
C VAL A 34 15.82 -6.13 -8.47
N PHE A 35 15.23 -7.09 -9.14
CA PHE A 35 14.70 -8.31 -8.51
C PHE A 35 14.84 -9.50 -9.47
N LYS A 36 14.69 -10.69 -8.94
CA LYS A 36 14.75 -11.93 -9.72
C LYS A 36 13.55 -12.82 -9.42
N THR A 37 13.15 -13.57 -10.42
CA THR A 37 12.29 -14.75 -10.29
C THR A 37 13.15 -16.01 -10.42
N GLU A 38 12.55 -17.19 -10.37
CA GLU A 38 13.28 -18.46 -10.56
C GLU A 38 14.05 -18.50 -11.90
N LYS A 39 13.55 -17.83 -12.94
CA LYS A 39 14.07 -17.95 -14.32
C LYS A 39 14.67 -16.66 -14.90
N ASN A 40 14.37 -15.50 -14.35
CA ASN A 40 14.70 -14.22 -14.99
C ASN A 40 15.10 -13.14 -14.00
N TYR A 41 15.83 -12.13 -14.49
CA TYR A 41 16.20 -10.91 -13.80
C TYR A 41 15.41 -9.73 -14.33
N TYR A 42 15.08 -8.78 -13.44
CA TYR A 42 14.26 -7.63 -13.78
C TYR A 42 14.76 -6.37 -13.08
N PHE A 43 14.45 -5.24 -13.68
CA PHE A 43 14.62 -3.91 -13.10
C PHE A 43 13.26 -3.19 -13.10
N TYR A 44 12.89 -2.62 -11.99
CA TYR A 44 11.77 -1.70 -11.85
C TYR A 44 12.29 -0.27 -11.74
N ASP A 45 11.93 0.60 -12.68
CA ASP A 45 12.29 2.02 -12.68
C ASP A 45 11.22 2.84 -11.96
N THR A 46 11.62 3.58 -10.93
CA THR A 46 10.68 4.37 -10.11
C THR A 46 10.20 5.64 -10.81
N GLY A 47 10.92 6.12 -11.83
CA GLY A 47 10.58 7.32 -12.57
C GLY A 47 9.51 7.09 -13.62
N THR A 48 9.66 6.02 -14.39
CA THR A 48 8.74 5.68 -15.48
C THR A 48 7.68 4.64 -15.10
N GLY A 49 7.87 3.93 -13.98
CA GLY A 49 7.05 2.78 -13.60
C GLY A 49 7.30 1.53 -14.45
N LYS A 50 8.27 1.55 -15.35
CA LYS A 50 8.57 0.43 -16.24
C LYS A 50 9.23 -0.73 -15.51
N VAL A 51 8.93 -1.94 -15.96
CA VAL A 51 9.64 -3.16 -15.57
C VAL A 51 10.35 -3.70 -16.81
N ALA A 52 11.68 -3.73 -16.77
CA ALA A 52 12.51 -4.25 -17.84
C ALA A 52 13.09 -5.61 -17.47
N LYS A 53 13.10 -6.55 -18.40
CA LYS A 53 13.84 -7.81 -18.26
C LYS A 53 15.31 -7.57 -18.54
N LEU A 54 16.19 -8.11 -17.69
CA LEU A 54 17.64 -7.96 -17.78
C LEU A 54 18.33 -9.28 -18.11
N ASN A 55 19.51 -9.19 -18.75
CA ASN A 55 20.46 -10.28 -18.72
C ASN A 55 21.22 -10.30 -17.38
N SER A 56 21.96 -11.38 -17.08
CA SER A 56 22.66 -11.57 -15.82
C SER A 56 23.72 -10.50 -15.56
N ASN A 57 24.46 -10.07 -16.57
CA ASN A 57 25.56 -9.13 -16.43
C ASN A 57 25.05 -7.72 -16.14
N VAL A 58 24.03 -7.26 -16.85
CA VAL A 58 23.31 -6.00 -16.57
C VAL A 58 22.71 -6.02 -15.18
N TYR A 59 22.08 -7.14 -14.77
CA TYR A 59 21.53 -7.28 -13.43
C TYR A 59 22.57 -7.07 -12.34
N ILE A 60 23.76 -7.71 -12.48
CA ILE A 60 24.82 -7.62 -11.47
C ILE A 60 25.36 -6.18 -11.39
N VAL A 61 25.65 -5.55 -12.52
CA VAL A 61 26.17 -4.17 -12.57
C VAL A 61 25.14 -3.19 -12.03
N LEU A 62 23.89 -3.27 -12.49
CA LEU A 62 22.84 -2.36 -12.07
C LEU A 62 22.47 -2.54 -10.59
N LYS A 63 22.49 -3.78 -10.09
CA LYS A 63 22.31 -4.08 -8.67
C LYS A 63 23.38 -3.37 -7.82
N SER A 64 24.64 -3.53 -8.19
CA SER A 64 25.75 -2.92 -7.47
C SER A 64 25.66 -1.39 -7.45
N LEU A 65 25.25 -0.77 -8.57
CA LEU A 65 25.01 0.67 -8.65
C LEU A 65 23.87 1.12 -7.71
N LEU A 66 22.74 0.43 -7.74
CA LEU A 66 21.55 0.77 -6.93
C LEU A 66 21.79 0.55 -5.43
N GLU A 67 22.62 -0.43 -5.06
CA GLU A 67 23.02 -0.70 -3.67
C GLU A 67 24.11 0.25 -3.17
N GLY A 68 24.64 1.13 -4.03
CA GLY A 68 25.65 2.15 -3.67
C GLY A 68 27.04 1.58 -3.51
N MET A 69 27.37 0.50 -4.22
CA MET A 69 28.73 -0.06 -4.23
C MET A 69 29.72 0.96 -4.82
N PRO A 70 30.92 1.13 -4.25
CA PRO A 70 31.96 2.00 -4.80
C PRO A 70 32.30 1.65 -6.25
N VAL A 71 32.55 2.66 -7.10
CA VAL A 71 32.87 2.46 -8.52
C VAL A 71 34.05 1.50 -8.73
N GLU A 72 35.08 1.58 -7.87
CA GLU A 72 36.24 0.69 -7.96
C GLU A 72 35.87 -0.77 -7.68
N ASP A 73 34.97 -1.03 -6.77
CA ASP A 73 34.48 -2.39 -6.47
C ASP A 73 33.62 -2.94 -7.61
N ILE A 74 32.80 -2.07 -8.24
CA ILE A 74 32.01 -2.44 -9.41
C ILE A 74 32.90 -2.84 -10.59
N LYS A 75 34.04 -2.18 -10.79
CA LYS A 75 35.00 -2.57 -11.82
C LYS A 75 35.66 -3.94 -11.57
N ASN A 76 35.68 -4.39 -10.33
CA ASN A 76 36.24 -5.67 -9.92
C ASN A 76 35.22 -6.81 -9.84
N LEU A 77 33.97 -6.59 -10.34
CA LEU A 77 33.01 -7.68 -10.46
C LEU A 77 33.54 -8.82 -11.31
N GLN A 78 33.15 -10.05 -11.01
CA GLN A 78 33.55 -11.25 -11.76
C GLN A 78 32.89 -11.31 -13.15
N LEU A 79 33.25 -10.33 -14.00
CA LEU A 79 32.85 -10.24 -15.40
C LEU A 79 34.08 -10.05 -16.26
N SER A 80 34.08 -10.62 -17.46
CA SER A 80 35.09 -10.29 -18.45
C SER A 80 34.97 -8.81 -18.86
N LYS A 81 36.07 -8.26 -19.38
CA LYS A 81 36.07 -6.86 -19.84
C LYS A 81 34.94 -6.57 -20.87
N SER A 82 34.73 -7.50 -21.81
CA SER A 82 33.66 -7.35 -22.82
C SER A 82 32.29 -7.37 -22.17
N GLU A 83 32.00 -8.35 -21.31
CA GLU A 83 30.70 -8.45 -20.61
C GLU A 83 30.38 -7.22 -19.79
N PHE A 84 31.40 -6.64 -19.15
CA PHE A 84 31.24 -5.42 -18.37
C PHE A 84 30.98 -4.20 -19.26
N GLU A 85 31.73 -4.03 -20.35
CA GLU A 85 31.55 -2.94 -21.32
C GLU A 85 30.17 -3.04 -21.99
N ASP A 86 29.72 -4.25 -22.35
CA ASP A 86 28.41 -4.50 -22.94
C ASP A 86 27.28 -4.16 -21.95
N ALA A 87 27.41 -4.54 -20.68
CA ALA A 87 26.41 -4.22 -19.66
C ALA A 87 26.26 -2.71 -19.45
N ILE A 88 27.37 -1.96 -19.39
CA ILE A 88 27.36 -0.49 -19.30
C ILE A 88 26.69 0.14 -20.52
N SER A 89 27.02 -0.36 -21.71
CA SER A 89 26.46 0.12 -22.97
C SER A 89 24.93 -0.12 -23.05
N GLU A 90 24.48 -1.28 -22.58
CA GLU A 90 23.05 -1.63 -22.53
C GLU A 90 22.30 -0.74 -21.55
N ILE A 91 22.82 -0.51 -20.32
CA ILE A 91 22.24 0.42 -19.36
C ILE A 91 22.13 1.82 -19.96
N LYS A 92 23.19 2.32 -20.57
CA LYS A 92 23.20 3.65 -21.19
C LYS A 92 22.20 3.76 -22.33
N SER A 93 22.14 2.75 -23.20
CA SER A 93 21.15 2.69 -24.28
C SER A 93 19.71 2.70 -23.74
N ALA A 94 19.46 1.97 -22.67
CA ALA A 94 18.14 1.96 -22.03
C ALA A 94 17.80 3.31 -21.38
N MET A 95 18.78 4.01 -20.80
CA MET A 95 18.58 5.39 -20.33
C MET A 95 18.18 6.33 -21.47
N GLU A 96 18.81 6.24 -22.60
CA GLU A 96 18.56 7.12 -23.75
C GLU A 96 17.23 6.81 -24.45
N ASN A 97 16.89 5.53 -24.61
CA ASN A 97 15.73 5.11 -25.38
C ASN A 97 14.47 4.90 -24.53
N GLU A 98 14.64 4.43 -23.29
CA GLU A 98 13.53 4.08 -22.41
C GLU A 98 13.31 5.09 -21.28
N HIS A 99 14.22 6.07 -21.15
CA HIS A 99 14.20 7.13 -20.12
C HIS A 99 14.23 6.61 -18.69
N ILE A 100 14.83 5.43 -18.46
CA ILE A 100 15.01 4.87 -17.12
C ILE A 100 16.17 5.57 -16.39
N LEU A 101 16.23 5.45 -15.07
CA LEU A 101 17.26 6.02 -14.19
C LEU A 101 17.40 7.56 -14.30
N GLN A 102 16.36 8.25 -14.74
CA GLN A 102 16.39 9.70 -15.02
C GLN A 102 15.39 10.51 -14.19
N ALA A 103 14.66 9.89 -13.27
CA ALA A 103 13.69 10.60 -12.45
C ALA A 103 14.35 11.70 -11.60
N PRO A 104 13.98 12.98 -11.78
CA PRO A 104 14.52 14.05 -10.95
C PRO A 104 14.11 13.87 -9.48
N PRO A 105 14.88 14.42 -8.51
CA PRO A 105 14.44 14.44 -7.13
C PRO A 105 13.10 15.18 -7.01
N LEU A 106 12.19 14.62 -6.24
CA LEU A 106 10.95 15.31 -5.89
C LEU A 106 11.31 16.55 -5.06
N LYS A 107 11.04 17.74 -5.60
CA LYS A 107 11.30 19.01 -4.92
C LYS A 107 10.09 19.54 -4.19
N THR A 108 8.91 19.25 -4.72
CA THR A 108 7.65 19.75 -4.20
C THR A 108 6.60 18.65 -4.30
N LEU A 109 5.88 18.44 -3.24
CA LEU A 109 4.66 17.65 -3.23
C LEU A 109 3.50 18.65 -3.37
N THR A 110 2.68 18.49 -4.39
CA THR A 110 1.50 19.33 -4.65
C THR A 110 0.26 18.46 -4.77
N GLY A 111 -0.87 19.04 -4.46
CA GLY A 111 -2.18 18.39 -4.50
C GLY A 111 -3.05 18.94 -3.37
N ASP A 112 -4.36 18.75 -3.47
CA ASP A 112 -5.31 19.30 -2.51
C ASP A 112 -5.00 18.87 -1.08
N ALA A 113 -4.63 17.58 -0.91
CA ALA A 113 -4.21 17.03 0.39
C ALA A 113 -2.93 17.66 0.98
N VAL A 114 -2.26 18.57 0.27
CA VAL A 114 -1.07 19.29 0.76
C VAL A 114 -1.34 20.77 0.84
N THR A 115 -1.97 21.34 -0.20
CA THR A 115 -2.21 22.79 -0.31
C THR A 115 -3.42 23.26 0.50
N GLU A 116 -4.39 22.38 0.71
CA GLU A 116 -5.64 22.65 1.44
C GLU A 116 -5.76 21.82 2.72
N LEU A 117 -4.64 21.27 3.23
CA LEU A 117 -4.66 20.33 4.35
C LEU A 117 -5.37 20.89 5.59
N ASP A 118 -5.14 22.14 5.93
CA ASP A 118 -5.76 22.78 7.10
C ASP A 118 -7.28 22.86 6.92
N ASP A 119 -7.77 23.31 5.76
CA ASP A 119 -9.20 23.35 5.48
C ASP A 119 -9.84 21.94 5.42
N ILE A 120 -9.12 20.97 4.87
CA ILE A 120 -9.57 19.57 4.84
C ILE A 120 -9.74 19.03 6.27
N LEU A 121 -8.74 19.25 7.13
CA LEU A 121 -8.78 18.76 8.50
C LEU A 121 -9.76 19.51 9.39
N GLU A 122 -9.96 20.80 9.15
CA GLU A 122 -10.86 21.63 9.96
C GLU A 122 -12.33 21.53 9.52
N ASN A 123 -12.59 21.36 8.21
CA ASN A 123 -13.95 21.53 7.66
C ASN A 123 -14.45 20.41 6.75
N LYS A 124 -13.56 19.54 6.22
CA LYS A 124 -13.91 18.56 5.19
C LYS A 124 -13.61 17.13 5.60
N VAL A 125 -13.58 16.85 6.90
CA VAL A 125 -13.46 15.45 7.38
C VAL A 125 -14.73 14.70 7.01
N GLU A 126 -14.61 13.68 6.17
CA GLU A 126 -15.76 12.94 5.65
C GLU A 126 -16.07 11.69 6.44
N ASN A 127 -15.07 11.10 7.10
CA ASN A 127 -15.30 9.85 7.80
C ASN A 127 -14.54 9.72 9.12
N VAL A 128 -15.11 8.92 10.03
CA VAL A 128 -14.43 8.36 11.18
C VAL A 128 -14.65 6.85 11.21
N THR A 129 -13.63 6.10 11.56
CA THR A 129 -13.74 4.65 11.78
C THR A 129 -13.62 4.36 13.26
N LEU A 130 -14.64 3.71 13.81
CA LEU A 130 -14.69 3.31 15.21
C LEU A 130 -14.25 1.84 15.32
N GLU A 131 -13.11 1.60 15.96
CA GLU A 131 -12.71 0.26 16.36
C GLU A 131 -13.46 -0.11 17.64
N VAL A 132 -14.68 -0.63 17.48
CA VAL A 132 -15.63 -0.80 18.58
C VAL A 132 -15.24 -1.90 19.57
N THR A 133 -14.37 -2.83 19.18
CA THR A 133 -13.88 -3.88 20.07
C THR A 133 -12.56 -4.46 19.58
N GLU A 134 -11.70 -4.87 20.51
CA GLU A 134 -10.49 -5.65 20.23
C GLU A 134 -10.77 -7.15 20.13
N LYS A 135 -11.96 -7.58 20.61
CA LYS A 135 -12.36 -8.98 20.64
C LYS A 135 -12.69 -9.49 19.24
N CYS A 136 -12.33 -10.73 18.97
CA CYS A 136 -12.77 -11.44 17.77
C CYS A 136 -13.08 -12.89 18.12
N ASN A 137 -14.13 -13.44 17.53
CA ASN A 137 -14.49 -14.84 17.65
C ASN A 137 -13.77 -15.75 16.65
N LEU A 138 -12.95 -15.16 15.75
CA LEU A 138 -12.08 -15.90 14.84
C LEU A 138 -10.60 -15.71 15.17
N ARG A 139 -9.76 -16.61 14.62
CA ARG A 139 -8.29 -16.57 14.66
C ARG A 139 -7.74 -16.79 13.26
N CYS A 140 -8.02 -15.83 12.37
CA CYS A 140 -7.54 -15.89 10.99
C CYS A 140 -6.02 -15.87 10.95
N LYS A 141 -5.41 -16.79 10.18
CA LYS A 141 -3.95 -16.98 10.14
C LYS A 141 -3.17 -15.76 9.64
N TYR A 142 -3.78 -14.94 8.80
CA TYR A 142 -3.19 -13.73 8.23
C TYR A 142 -3.59 -12.44 8.97
N CYS A 143 -4.36 -12.55 10.04
CA CYS A 143 -4.77 -11.37 10.81
C CYS A 143 -3.54 -10.69 11.42
N ILE A 144 -3.48 -9.36 11.31
CA ILE A 144 -2.38 -8.56 11.90
C ILE A 144 -2.26 -8.74 13.42
N TYR A 145 -3.33 -9.16 14.09
CA TYR A 145 -3.36 -9.45 15.54
C TYR A 145 -3.02 -10.89 15.88
N HIS A 146 -2.74 -11.72 14.86
CA HIS A 146 -2.37 -13.12 15.09
C HIS A 146 -0.94 -13.19 15.68
N PRO A 147 -0.66 -14.13 16.59
CA PRO A 147 0.67 -14.27 17.23
C PRO A 147 1.85 -14.46 16.28
N SER A 148 1.61 -14.76 14.99
CA SER A 148 2.66 -14.79 13.96
C SER A 148 3.19 -13.39 13.60
N HIS A 149 2.54 -12.31 14.04
CA HIS A 149 2.89 -10.92 13.81
C HIS A 149 3.19 -10.19 15.13
N PRO A 150 4.31 -10.56 15.81
CA PRO A 150 4.63 -10.02 17.13
C PRO A 150 4.95 -8.52 17.13
N GLU A 151 5.19 -7.93 15.94
CA GLU A 151 5.40 -6.49 15.73
C GLU A 151 4.12 -5.64 15.85
N TYR A 152 2.95 -6.27 15.80
CA TYR A 152 1.66 -5.62 16.00
C TYR A 152 1.05 -5.97 17.36
N ARG A 153 -0.04 -5.30 17.74
CA ARG A 153 -0.77 -5.67 18.96
C ARG A 153 -1.43 -7.06 18.79
N ALA A 154 -1.50 -7.81 19.87
CA ALA A 154 -2.27 -9.05 19.92
C ALA A 154 -3.78 -8.78 19.96
N PHE A 155 -4.60 -9.84 19.83
CA PHE A 155 -6.02 -9.77 20.17
C PHE A 155 -6.21 -9.31 21.61
N GLY A 156 -7.02 -8.28 21.80
CA GLY A 156 -7.34 -7.73 23.10
C GLY A 156 -8.69 -8.20 23.63
N HIS A 157 -9.09 -7.61 24.76
CA HIS A 157 -10.35 -7.91 25.44
C HIS A 157 -11.19 -6.66 25.70
N GLU A 158 -10.72 -5.50 25.25
CA GLU A 158 -11.39 -4.23 25.52
C GLU A 158 -12.51 -3.98 24.49
N ASN A 159 -13.56 -3.36 24.97
CA ASN A 159 -14.60 -2.76 24.16
C ASN A 159 -14.44 -1.24 24.21
N MET A 160 -14.66 -0.56 23.09
CA MET A 160 -14.70 0.89 23.06
C MET A 160 -15.81 1.39 23.99
N LYS A 161 -15.49 2.38 24.82
CA LYS A 161 -16.45 3.01 25.70
C LYS A 161 -17.27 4.05 24.95
N TRP A 162 -18.49 4.29 25.42
CA TRP A 162 -19.40 5.25 24.81
C TRP A 162 -18.83 6.67 24.71
N ASP A 163 -18.15 7.13 25.75
CA ASP A 163 -17.55 8.47 25.75
C ASP A 163 -16.50 8.67 24.65
N VAL A 164 -15.78 7.60 24.29
CA VAL A 164 -14.82 7.61 23.20
C VAL A 164 -15.54 7.66 21.85
N ALA A 165 -16.52 6.79 21.64
CA ALA A 165 -17.33 6.79 20.42
C ALA A 165 -18.04 8.13 20.21
N LYS A 166 -18.63 8.68 21.29
CA LYS A 166 -19.29 9.98 21.26
C LYS A 166 -18.33 11.10 20.85
N LYS A 167 -17.13 11.16 21.45
CA LYS A 167 -16.12 12.17 21.08
C LYS A 167 -15.70 12.08 19.62
N ALA A 168 -15.56 10.87 19.07
CA ALA A 168 -15.22 10.70 17.67
C ALA A 168 -16.36 11.17 16.73
N ILE A 169 -17.62 10.95 17.12
CA ILE A 169 -18.77 11.43 16.37
C ILE A 169 -18.91 12.95 16.47
N ASP A 170 -18.69 13.52 17.67
CA ASP A 170 -18.67 14.97 17.88
C ASP A 170 -17.55 15.63 17.05
N PHE A 171 -16.35 15.03 17.03
CA PHE A 171 -15.25 15.46 16.17
C PHE A 171 -15.65 15.48 14.68
N LEU A 172 -16.28 14.41 14.18
CA LEU A 172 -16.78 14.41 12.82
C LEU A 172 -17.76 15.56 12.59
N LYS A 173 -18.67 15.83 13.54
CA LYS A 173 -19.63 16.92 13.42
C LYS A 173 -18.97 18.28 13.35
N GLU A 174 -17.94 18.50 14.16
CA GLU A 174 -17.21 19.77 14.23
C GLU A 174 -16.40 20.02 12.96
N HIS A 175 -15.77 18.98 12.41
CA HIS A 175 -14.83 19.07 11.30
C HIS A 175 -15.39 18.71 9.93
N SER A 176 -16.71 18.53 9.78
CA SER A 176 -17.34 18.14 8.50
C SER A 176 -18.30 19.16 7.94
N GLN A 177 -18.15 20.44 8.29
CA GLN A 177 -19.12 21.47 7.89
C GLN A 177 -19.23 21.61 6.38
N ASN A 178 -18.11 21.47 5.67
CA ASN A 178 -18.02 21.58 4.21
C ASN A 178 -17.80 20.21 3.54
N ALA A 179 -17.95 19.11 4.27
CA ALA A 179 -17.84 17.76 3.71
C ALA A 179 -19.05 17.46 2.81
N GLU A 180 -18.79 16.89 1.64
CA GLU A 180 -19.86 16.47 0.72
C GLU A 180 -20.61 15.25 1.24
N ASN A 181 -19.87 14.33 1.85
CA ASN A 181 -20.40 13.09 2.42
C ASN A 181 -19.96 12.95 3.87
N ARG A 182 -20.77 12.27 4.67
CA ARG A 182 -20.43 11.95 6.06
C ARG A 182 -20.62 10.48 6.31
N HIS A 183 -19.59 9.86 6.88
CA HIS A 183 -19.55 8.42 7.01
C HIS A 183 -19.00 7.97 8.36
N ILE A 184 -19.60 6.94 8.96
CA ILE A 184 -19.06 6.26 10.12
C ILE A 184 -18.83 4.79 9.77
N GLY A 185 -17.54 4.38 9.80
CA GLY A 185 -17.13 2.99 9.68
C GLY A 185 -17.08 2.30 11.04
N PHE A 186 -17.56 1.07 11.11
CA PHE A 186 -17.41 0.21 12.29
C PHE A 186 -16.43 -0.91 11.97
N TYR A 187 -15.42 -1.02 12.81
CA TYR A 187 -14.33 -1.97 12.66
C TYR A 187 -13.92 -2.55 14.01
N GLY A 188 -12.94 -3.44 14.01
CA GLY A 188 -12.36 -4.00 15.23
C GLY A 188 -11.83 -5.41 15.00
N GLY A 189 -11.83 -6.22 16.04
CA GLY A 189 -11.68 -7.66 15.88
C GLY A 189 -12.88 -8.23 15.11
N GLU A 190 -14.03 -8.38 15.79
CA GLU A 190 -15.34 -8.59 15.17
C GLU A 190 -16.32 -7.55 15.74
N PRO A 191 -16.73 -6.55 14.98
CA PRO A 191 -17.55 -5.44 15.49
C PRO A 191 -18.87 -5.88 16.09
N LEU A 192 -19.47 -6.94 15.58
CA LEU A 192 -20.76 -7.45 16.08
C LEU A 192 -20.71 -7.97 17.51
N LEU A 193 -19.52 -8.18 18.08
CA LEU A 193 -19.36 -8.48 19.50
C LEU A 193 -19.65 -7.27 20.40
N ASN A 194 -19.74 -6.06 19.85
CA ASN A 194 -20.13 -4.85 20.57
C ASN A 194 -21.27 -4.13 19.82
N PHE A 195 -22.26 -4.87 19.41
CA PHE A 195 -23.37 -4.36 18.58
C PHE A 195 -24.19 -3.27 19.29
N GLU A 196 -24.36 -3.35 20.60
CA GLU A 196 -25.05 -2.32 21.41
C GLU A 196 -24.37 -0.93 21.24
N LEU A 197 -23.05 -0.87 21.22
CA LEU A 197 -22.35 0.39 20.94
C LEU A 197 -22.63 0.90 19.53
N ILE A 198 -22.69 0.00 18.55
CA ILE A 198 -23.01 0.35 17.16
C ILE A 198 -24.40 0.96 17.07
N GLU A 199 -25.42 0.31 17.67
CA GLU A 199 -26.79 0.83 17.70
C GLU A 199 -26.83 2.24 18.31
N ARG A 200 -26.16 2.43 19.43
CA ARG A 200 -26.09 3.72 20.14
C ARG A 200 -25.37 4.80 19.32
N ALA A 201 -24.27 4.44 18.64
CA ALA A 201 -23.51 5.36 17.81
C ALA A 201 -24.30 5.83 16.59
N VAL A 202 -25.01 4.90 15.92
CA VAL A 202 -25.89 5.20 14.78
C VAL A 202 -27.04 6.13 15.22
N GLU A 203 -27.72 5.82 16.34
CA GLU A 203 -28.79 6.67 16.86
C GLU A 203 -28.28 8.09 17.16
N TYR A 204 -27.12 8.20 17.79
CA TYR A 204 -26.52 9.48 18.12
C TYR A 204 -26.12 10.26 16.86
N ALA A 205 -25.48 9.60 15.91
CA ALA A 205 -25.08 10.23 14.66
C ALA A 205 -26.28 10.74 13.87
N LYS A 206 -27.36 9.95 13.77
CA LYS A 206 -28.60 10.40 13.13
C LYS A 206 -29.25 11.60 13.80
N LYS A 207 -29.16 11.72 15.12
CA LYS A 207 -29.62 12.93 15.84
C LYS A 207 -28.81 14.17 15.48
N LEU A 208 -27.49 14.03 15.21
CA LEU A 208 -26.62 15.14 14.90
C LEU A 208 -26.64 15.58 13.43
N PHE A 209 -26.76 14.63 12.53
CA PHE A 209 -26.56 14.83 11.08
C PHE A 209 -27.84 14.63 10.26
N GLY A 210 -28.91 14.09 10.84
CA GLY A 210 -30.11 13.70 10.10
C GLY A 210 -29.89 12.45 9.27
N GLU A 211 -30.57 12.37 8.14
CA GLU A 211 -30.47 11.23 7.20
C GLU A 211 -29.27 11.33 6.24
N ASP A 212 -28.52 12.44 6.26
CA ASP A 212 -27.32 12.67 5.43
C ASP A 212 -26.08 11.94 5.98
N MET A 213 -26.29 10.76 6.55
CA MET A 213 -25.24 9.93 7.11
C MET A 213 -25.25 8.57 6.46
N SER A 214 -24.07 8.06 6.15
CA SER A 214 -23.85 6.68 5.76
C SER A 214 -23.08 5.91 6.81
N PHE A 215 -23.32 4.61 6.87
CA PHE A 215 -22.65 3.71 7.81
C PHE A 215 -22.03 2.55 7.06
N ALA A 216 -20.89 2.06 7.53
CA ALA A 216 -20.33 0.82 7.02
C ALA A 216 -19.86 -0.07 8.16
N ILE A 217 -19.81 -1.34 7.89
CA ILE A 217 -19.24 -2.34 8.80
C ILE A 217 -18.44 -3.37 8.01
N THR A 218 -17.27 -3.72 8.54
CA THR A 218 -16.52 -4.89 8.06
C THR A 218 -16.66 -5.99 9.10
N THR A 219 -17.24 -7.12 8.71
CA THR A 219 -17.57 -8.23 9.62
C THR A 219 -17.22 -9.58 9.02
N ASN A 220 -16.95 -10.56 9.85
CA ASN A 220 -16.87 -11.96 9.44
C ASN A 220 -18.24 -12.61 9.26
N ALA A 221 -19.31 -11.89 9.54
CA ALA A 221 -20.72 -12.24 9.42
C ALA A 221 -21.20 -13.45 10.25
N THR A 222 -20.36 -14.12 11.01
CA THR A 222 -20.77 -15.32 11.79
C THR A 222 -21.81 -15.03 12.90
N LEU A 223 -21.97 -13.75 13.28
CA LEU A 223 -22.91 -13.31 14.28
C LEU A 223 -24.15 -12.64 13.70
N VAL A 224 -24.25 -12.54 12.39
CA VAL A 224 -25.42 -11.95 11.73
C VAL A 224 -26.62 -12.86 11.91
N ASN A 225 -27.73 -12.27 12.34
CA ASN A 225 -29.04 -12.88 12.45
C ASN A 225 -30.10 -11.94 11.86
N ASP A 226 -31.36 -12.37 11.79
CA ASP A 226 -32.42 -11.61 11.18
C ASP A 226 -32.57 -10.22 11.79
N LYS A 227 -32.46 -10.07 13.12
CA LYS A 227 -32.53 -8.77 13.80
C LYS A 227 -31.42 -7.83 13.35
N ILE A 228 -30.19 -8.33 13.25
CA ILE A 228 -29.03 -7.54 12.80
C ILE A 228 -29.15 -7.19 11.32
N ALA A 229 -29.58 -8.15 10.50
CA ALA A 229 -29.80 -7.92 9.07
C ALA A 229 -30.91 -6.87 8.80
N GLU A 230 -32.02 -6.93 9.51
CA GLU A 230 -33.09 -5.91 9.47
C GLU A 230 -32.59 -4.54 9.93
N TYR A 231 -31.78 -4.52 10.99
CA TYR A 231 -31.18 -3.27 11.49
C TYR A 231 -30.26 -2.63 10.45
N PHE A 232 -29.42 -3.41 9.79
CA PHE A 232 -28.56 -2.93 8.73
C PHE A 232 -29.36 -2.40 7.53
N ALA A 233 -30.36 -3.13 7.11
CA ALA A 233 -31.24 -2.70 6.00
C ALA A 233 -31.97 -1.39 6.34
N LYS A 234 -32.55 -1.30 7.56
CA LYS A 234 -33.24 -0.09 8.03
C LYS A 234 -32.35 1.15 8.10
N ASN A 235 -31.08 0.97 8.41
CA ASN A 235 -30.12 2.07 8.58
C ASN A 235 -29.20 2.26 7.37
N ASN A 236 -29.47 1.60 6.26
CA ASN A 236 -28.74 1.73 4.99
C ASN A 236 -27.22 1.51 5.15
N PHE A 237 -26.83 0.42 5.83
CA PHE A 237 -25.44 0.06 6.02
C PHE A 237 -24.78 -0.45 4.73
N ASN A 238 -23.59 0.01 4.46
CA ASN A 238 -22.65 -0.64 3.53
C ASN A 238 -21.93 -1.79 4.28
N ILE A 239 -22.17 -3.03 3.86
CA ILE A 239 -21.65 -4.19 4.57
C ILE A 239 -20.54 -4.83 3.76
N ILE A 240 -19.35 -4.95 4.37
CA ILE A 240 -18.21 -5.68 3.83
C ILE A 240 -18.10 -7.00 4.58
N ILE A 241 -18.39 -8.10 3.89
CA ILE A 241 -18.28 -9.44 4.45
C ILE A 241 -16.92 -10.04 4.08
N SER A 242 -16.20 -10.51 5.08
CA SER A 242 -14.91 -11.15 4.90
C SER A 242 -15.09 -12.61 4.49
N LEU A 243 -14.94 -12.91 3.21
CA LEU A 243 -15.06 -14.26 2.64
C LEU A 243 -13.86 -14.58 1.75
N ASP A 244 -13.15 -15.67 2.03
CA ASP A 244 -11.91 -16.03 1.32
C ASP A 244 -12.15 -16.97 0.13
N GLY A 245 -13.39 -17.31 -0.17
CA GLY A 245 -13.76 -18.19 -1.27
C GLY A 245 -14.54 -19.44 -0.84
N PRO A 246 -14.42 -20.58 -1.55
CA PRO A 246 -15.07 -21.82 -1.17
C PRO A 246 -14.67 -22.29 0.23
N GLN A 247 -15.49 -23.12 0.84
CA GLN A 247 -15.33 -23.60 2.22
C GLN A 247 -13.91 -24.05 2.54
N GLU A 248 -13.30 -24.88 1.71
CA GLU A 248 -11.94 -25.40 1.97
C GLU A 248 -10.89 -24.27 2.07
N MET A 249 -10.99 -23.24 1.22
CA MET A 249 -10.08 -22.09 1.25
C MET A 249 -10.39 -21.18 2.43
N HIS A 250 -11.65 -20.98 2.72
CA HIS A 250 -12.10 -20.14 3.83
C HIS A 250 -11.65 -20.76 5.16
N ASP A 251 -11.99 -22.01 5.40
CA ASP A 251 -11.68 -22.74 6.64
C ASP A 251 -10.17 -23.05 6.78
N ALA A 252 -9.40 -23.02 5.68
CA ALA A 252 -7.93 -23.11 5.77
C ALA A 252 -7.32 -21.90 6.49
N ASN A 253 -7.95 -20.73 6.44
CA ASN A 253 -7.40 -19.47 6.93
C ASN A 253 -8.23 -18.83 8.05
N ARG A 254 -9.57 -18.92 7.98
CA ARG A 254 -10.49 -18.30 8.93
C ARG A 254 -11.07 -19.35 9.86
N LEU A 255 -10.43 -19.48 11.02
CA LEU A 255 -10.84 -20.45 12.03
C LEU A 255 -11.53 -19.77 13.20
N MET A 256 -12.50 -20.44 13.76
CA MET A 256 -13.04 -20.11 15.08
C MET A 256 -11.94 -20.21 16.14
N VAL A 257 -12.14 -19.59 17.31
CA VAL A 257 -11.19 -19.67 18.43
C VAL A 257 -10.88 -21.11 18.85
N ASN A 258 -11.84 -22.02 18.70
CA ASN A 258 -11.69 -23.45 19.00
C ASN A 258 -11.00 -24.25 17.88
N GLY A 259 -10.60 -23.62 16.78
CA GLY A 259 -9.91 -24.25 15.66
C GLY A 259 -10.83 -24.92 14.62
N THR A 260 -12.14 -24.81 14.74
CA THR A 260 -13.08 -25.31 13.71
C THR A 260 -13.22 -24.29 12.57
N GLY A 261 -13.68 -24.72 11.39
CA GLY A 261 -14.11 -23.84 10.31
C GLY A 261 -15.33 -23.00 10.70
N THR A 262 -15.67 -22.03 9.87
CA THR A 262 -16.76 -21.06 10.11
C THR A 262 -17.99 -21.32 9.26
#